data_e19486694cb114d225f3623e772af008
#
_entry.id   e19486694cb114d225f3623e772af008
#
_cell.length_a   1.000
_cell.length_b   1.000
_cell.length_c   1.000
_cell.angle_alpha   90.00
_cell.angle_beta   90.00
_cell.angle_gamma   90.00
#
_symmetry.space_group_name_H-M   'P 1'
#
loop_
_entity.id
_entity.type
_entity.pdbx_description
1 polymer ?
#
loop_
_entity_poly.entity_id
_entity_poly.type
_entity_poly.pdbx_seq_one_letter_code
_entity_poly.pdbx_strand_id
1 'polypeptide(L)'
;AMLASTAGTPGYICIPSGNHDMIRMRDTLTTDEMKLAFTFLLTMPGCPFIYYGDEIGMRYMHGLKSKEGGYERTGSRTPMQWSCATNAGFSAARPDDLYLPIDADSERPNVASQTGRSDSLLETVRALNTLRLAHPALQADGGIEFLYAEDHAYPLVYARSSEAGEAERDATDGERSGTAHETSCETPCETCSKINREASGERIVVAINPSNTDASCTLPSDYVKLLSGGLAQEISQEPTAKPTQEPAEKTVLLSIGNPARFDGTQLHVPARSATILPC
;
A
#
# COMPACT_ATOMS: atom_id res chain seq x y z
N ALA A 1 -4.82 18.25 -4.93
CA ALA A 1 -6.21 18.63 -5.28
C ALA A 1 -7.21 17.56 -4.82
N MET A 2 -7.09 16.29 -5.25
CA MET A 2 -8.08 15.24 -4.96
C MET A 2 -8.22 14.94 -3.45
N LEU A 3 -7.13 14.77 -2.71
CA LEU A 3 -7.17 14.55 -1.25
C LEU A 3 -7.74 15.77 -0.50
N ALA A 4 -7.48 16.98 -0.98
CA ALA A 4 -8.02 18.20 -0.37
C ALA A 4 -9.53 18.34 -0.57
N SER A 5 -10.14 17.68 -1.56
CA SER A 5 -11.58 17.78 -1.82
C SER A 5 -12.45 17.10 -0.76
N THR A 6 -11.88 16.20 0.05
CA THR A 6 -12.57 15.54 1.17
C THR A 6 -12.19 16.12 2.53
N ALA A 7 -11.29 17.10 2.59
CA ALA A 7 -10.94 17.75 3.84
C ALA A 7 -12.18 18.41 4.49
N GLY A 8 -12.41 18.10 5.76
CA GLY A 8 -13.58 18.60 6.49
C GLY A 8 -14.92 17.92 6.14
N THR A 9 -14.92 16.87 5.31
CA THR A 9 -16.14 16.08 5.03
C THR A 9 -16.07 14.72 5.75
N PRO A 10 -17.20 14.05 6.04
CA PRO A 10 -17.20 12.73 6.68
C PRO A 10 -16.85 11.58 5.70
N GLY A 11 -16.48 11.88 4.46
CA GLY A 11 -16.21 10.89 3.42
C GLY A 11 -14.73 10.64 3.19
N TYR A 12 -14.42 9.47 2.62
CA TYR A 12 -13.07 9.10 2.19
C TYR A 12 -13.00 8.95 0.67
N ILE A 13 -11.84 9.24 0.09
CA ILE A 13 -11.57 8.93 -1.30
C ILE A 13 -11.33 7.43 -1.43
N CYS A 14 -12.03 6.80 -2.40
CA CYS A 14 -11.75 5.43 -2.81
C CYS A 14 -10.69 5.44 -3.93
N ILE A 15 -9.61 4.71 -3.72
CA ILE A 15 -8.52 4.57 -4.70
C ILE A 15 -8.50 3.10 -5.15
N PRO A 16 -9.04 2.78 -6.34
CA PRO A 16 -9.05 1.41 -6.85
C PRO A 16 -7.76 1.06 -7.58
N SER A 17 -7.32 -0.20 -7.48
CA SER A 17 -6.27 -0.76 -8.34
C SER A 17 -6.76 -0.91 -9.78
N GLY A 18 -8.02 -1.21 -9.96
CA GLY A 18 -8.70 -1.40 -11.24
C GLY A 18 -10.18 -1.66 -11.04
N ASN A 19 -10.89 -1.99 -12.11
CA ASN A 19 -12.28 -2.40 -12.07
C ASN A 19 -12.64 -3.24 -13.30
N HIS A 20 -13.89 -3.69 -13.37
CA HIS A 20 -14.41 -4.56 -14.42
C HIS A 20 -14.53 -3.89 -15.82
N ASP A 21 -14.32 -2.59 -15.92
CA ASP A 21 -14.42 -1.81 -17.16
C ASP A 21 -13.06 -1.27 -17.63
N MET A 22 -11.98 -1.55 -16.89
CA MET A 22 -10.63 -1.08 -17.19
C MET A 22 -9.72 -2.24 -17.57
N ILE A 23 -8.67 -1.93 -18.33
CA ILE A 23 -7.54 -2.84 -18.55
C ILE A 23 -6.85 -3.08 -17.20
N ARG A 24 -6.42 -4.32 -16.94
CA ARG A 24 -5.73 -4.67 -15.70
C ARG A 24 -4.35 -4.02 -15.60
N MET A 25 -3.89 -3.72 -14.40
CA MET A 25 -2.57 -3.12 -14.14
C MET A 25 -1.44 -3.92 -14.81
N ARG A 26 -1.54 -5.26 -14.82
CA ARG A 26 -0.52 -6.16 -15.40
C ARG A 26 -0.34 -5.99 -16.90
N ASP A 27 -1.27 -5.36 -17.58
CA ASP A 27 -1.18 -5.09 -19.03
C ASP A 27 -0.12 -4.03 -19.35
N THR A 28 0.09 -3.10 -18.44
CA THR A 28 1.03 -1.97 -18.61
C THR A 28 2.21 -2.01 -17.64
N LEU A 29 2.09 -2.68 -16.50
CA LEU A 29 3.11 -2.73 -15.46
C LEU A 29 3.73 -4.12 -15.35
N THR A 30 5.01 -4.17 -15.12
CA THR A 30 5.71 -5.38 -14.67
C THR A 30 5.29 -5.75 -13.24
N THR A 31 5.60 -6.96 -12.79
CA THR A 31 5.31 -7.39 -11.42
C THR A 31 5.98 -6.47 -10.38
N ASP A 32 7.21 -6.04 -10.61
CA ASP A 32 7.93 -5.17 -9.68
C ASP A 32 7.33 -3.75 -9.67
N GLU A 33 6.93 -3.22 -10.82
CA GLU A 33 6.22 -1.94 -10.88
C GLU A 33 4.85 -2.02 -10.20
N MET A 34 4.15 -3.17 -10.28
CA MET A 34 2.90 -3.39 -9.53
C MET A 34 3.14 -3.39 -8.01
N LYS A 35 4.25 -3.95 -7.52
CA LYS A 35 4.59 -3.86 -6.08
C LYS A 35 4.73 -2.40 -5.63
N LEU A 36 5.37 -1.55 -6.44
CA LEU A 36 5.49 -0.11 -6.15
C LEU A 36 4.13 0.59 -6.21
N ALA A 37 3.29 0.26 -7.19
CA ALA A 37 1.94 0.79 -7.29
C ALA A 37 1.06 0.39 -6.09
N PHE A 38 1.15 -0.86 -5.62
CA PHE A 38 0.48 -1.29 -4.41
C PHE A 38 1.05 -0.63 -3.14
N THR A 39 2.36 -0.36 -3.10
CA THR A 39 2.94 0.42 -2.00
C THR A 39 2.30 1.80 -1.93
N PHE A 40 2.22 2.51 -3.06
CA PHE A 40 1.52 3.79 -3.13
C PHE A 40 0.05 3.65 -2.70
N LEU A 41 -0.70 2.74 -3.32
CA LEU A 41 -2.13 2.53 -3.07
C LEU A 41 -2.43 2.27 -1.58
N LEU A 42 -1.66 1.38 -0.95
CA LEU A 42 -1.92 0.91 0.42
C LEU A 42 -1.31 1.81 1.51
N THR A 43 -0.47 2.77 1.16
CA THR A 43 0.07 3.76 2.11
C THR A 43 -0.57 5.14 1.97
N MET A 44 -1.37 5.39 0.93
CA MET A 44 -2.14 6.64 0.78
C MET A 44 -3.32 6.70 1.76
N PRO A 45 -3.77 7.92 2.18
CA PRO A 45 -5.01 8.08 2.94
C PRO A 45 -6.23 7.69 2.10
N GLY A 46 -7.36 7.45 2.76
CA GLY A 46 -8.60 7.01 2.11
C GLY A 46 -8.76 5.49 2.10
N CYS A 47 -9.69 5.00 1.28
CA CYS A 47 -10.04 3.58 1.19
C CYS A 47 -9.45 2.95 -0.07
N PRO A 48 -8.42 2.10 0.03
CA PRO A 48 -7.92 1.33 -1.11
C PRO A 48 -8.92 0.24 -1.50
N PHE A 49 -9.17 0.10 -2.79
CA PHE A 49 -9.99 -0.96 -3.37
C PHE A 49 -9.12 -1.83 -4.28
N ILE A 50 -8.90 -3.07 -3.90
CA ILE A 50 -8.17 -4.01 -4.73
C ILE A 50 -9.18 -4.77 -5.60
N TYR A 51 -9.08 -4.58 -6.92
CA TYR A 51 -9.86 -5.37 -7.86
C TYR A 51 -9.30 -6.79 -7.91
N TYR A 52 -10.17 -7.80 -7.76
CA TYR A 52 -9.75 -9.20 -7.65
C TYR A 52 -8.79 -9.61 -8.78
N GLY A 53 -7.75 -10.32 -8.40
CA GLY A 53 -6.71 -10.80 -9.32
C GLY A 53 -5.59 -9.80 -9.60
N ASP A 54 -5.75 -8.51 -9.31
CA ASP A 54 -4.65 -7.56 -9.42
C ASP A 54 -3.56 -7.88 -8.39
N GLU A 55 -3.93 -8.37 -7.21
CA GLU A 55 -3.03 -8.79 -6.13
C GLU A 55 -2.12 -9.97 -6.48
N ILE A 56 -2.47 -10.71 -7.52
CA ILE A 56 -1.64 -11.79 -8.07
C ILE A 56 -1.10 -11.48 -9.46
N GLY A 57 -1.41 -10.30 -10.01
CA GLY A 57 -0.97 -9.88 -11.33
C GLY A 57 -1.69 -10.60 -12.48
N MET A 58 -3.01 -10.86 -12.35
CA MET A 58 -3.80 -11.40 -13.46
C MET A 58 -3.71 -10.51 -14.69
N ARG A 59 -3.56 -11.14 -15.86
CA ARG A 59 -3.46 -10.46 -17.14
C ARG A 59 -4.85 -10.11 -17.69
N TYR A 60 -4.94 -9.04 -18.45
CA TYR A 60 -6.11 -8.74 -19.28
C TYR A 60 -6.14 -9.69 -20.46
N MET A 61 -7.27 -10.32 -20.73
CA MET A 61 -7.42 -11.21 -21.89
C MET A 61 -8.00 -10.44 -23.08
N HIS A 62 -7.12 -10.03 -24.00
CA HIS A 62 -7.49 -9.31 -25.22
C HIS A 62 -8.33 -10.19 -26.17
N GLY A 63 -9.16 -9.56 -27.00
CA GLY A 63 -9.92 -10.23 -28.05
C GLY A 63 -11.11 -11.07 -27.60
N LEU A 64 -11.46 -11.06 -26.30
CA LEU A 64 -12.67 -11.73 -25.82
C LEU A 64 -13.91 -10.96 -26.27
N LYS A 65 -14.82 -11.66 -26.95
CA LYS A 65 -16.11 -11.09 -27.33
C LYS A 65 -16.93 -10.78 -26.10
N SER A 66 -17.47 -9.56 -26.05
CA SER A 66 -18.43 -9.19 -25.01
C SER A 66 -19.71 -10.02 -25.15
N LYS A 67 -20.13 -10.68 -24.07
CA LYS A 67 -21.41 -11.40 -24.02
C LYS A 67 -22.56 -10.48 -23.61
N GLU A 68 -22.26 -9.31 -23.04
CA GLU A 68 -23.23 -8.35 -22.52
C GLU A 68 -23.46 -7.18 -23.50
N GLY A 69 -22.84 -7.23 -24.69
CA GLY A 69 -22.84 -6.11 -25.64
C GLY A 69 -21.89 -4.97 -25.22
N GLY A 70 -21.54 -4.10 -26.14
CA GLY A 70 -20.70 -2.93 -25.88
C GLY A 70 -19.21 -3.19 -26.09
N TYR A 71 -18.38 -2.42 -25.38
CA TYR A 71 -16.94 -2.29 -25.63
C TYR A 71 -16.12 -3.53 -25.23
N GLU A 72 -14.85 -3.59 -25.70
CA GLU A 72 -13.87 -4.60 -25.33
C GLU A 72 -13.38 -4.41 -23.89
N ARG A 73 -14.19 -4.78 -22.90
CA ARG A 73 -13.87 -4.74 -21.45
C ARG A 73 -13.97 -6.11 -20.76
N THR A 74 -14.35 -7.12 -21.55
CA THR A 74 -14.58 -8.47 -21.03
C THR A 74 -13.31 -9.12 -20.46
N GLY A 75 -12.13 -8.73 -20.96
CA GLY A 75 -10.85 -9.32 -20.58
C GLY A 75 -10.43 -9.08 -19.13
N SER A 76 -11.00 -8.10 -18.44
CA SER A 76 -10.77 -7.88 -17.01
C SER A 76 -11.67 -8.71 -16.09
N ARG A 77 -12.69 -9.36 -16.65
CA ARG A 77 -13.75 -10.08 -15.92
C ARG A 77 -13.55 -11.60 -15.88
N THR A 78 -12.39 -12.08 -16.33
CA THR A 78 -12.08 -13.51 -16.37
C THR A 78 -12.04 -14.11 -14.97
N PRO A 79 -12.34 -15.42 -14.81
CA PRO A 79 -12.39 -16.07 -13.50
C PRO A 79 -11.09 -15.93 -12.72
N MET A 80 -11.19 -15.82 -11.38
CA MET A 80 -10.04 -15.77 -10.49
C MET A 80 -9.17 -17.02 -10.63
N GLN A 81 -7.87 -16.86 -10.61
CA GLN A 81 -6.89 -17.93 -10.79
C GLN A 81 -6.32 -18.37 -9.42
N TRP A 82 -6.91 -19.44 -8.85
CA TRP A 82 -6.55 -19.95 -7.53
C TRP A 82 -5.37 -20.90 -7.56
N SER A 83 -5.26 -21.75 -8.63
CA SER A 83 -4.21 -22.76 -8.73
C SER A 83 -3.94 -23.16 -10.19
N CYS A 84 -3.05 -24.14 -10.40
CA CYS A 84 -2.84 -24.77 -11.69
C CYS A 84 -3.88 -25.86 -12.05
N ALA A 85 -4.83 -26.17 -11.16
CA ALA A 85 -5.86 -27.15 -11.40
C ALA A 85 -6.81 -26.78 -12.56
N THR A 86 -7.69 -27.71 -12.96
CA THR A 86 -8.73 -27.47 -13.97
C THR A 86 -9.51 -26.20 -13.63
N ASN A 87 -9.78 -25.38 -14.66
CA ASN A 87 -10.41 -24.07 -14.52
C ASN A 87 -9.70 -23.15 -13.49
N ALA A 88 -8.40 -23.30 -13.33
CA ALA A 88 -7.58 -22.58 -12.35
C ALA A 88 -8.10 -22.72 -10.90
N GLY A 89 -8.81 -23.80 -10.58
CA GLY A 89 -9.46 -24.02 -9.28
C GLY A 89 -10.70 -23.13 -9.04
N PHE A 90 -11.16 -22.40 -10.05
CA PHE A 90 -12.32 -21.51 -9.93
C PHE A 90 -13.65 -22.28 -9.91
N SER A 91 -13.78 -23.32 -10.73
CA SER A 91 -15.02 -24.05 -10.91
C SER A 91 -14.76 -25.53 -11.23
N ALA A 92 -15.67 -26.41 -10.79
CA ALA A 92 -15.70 -27.82 -11.16
C ALA A 92 -16.48 -28.09 -12.46
N ALA A 93 -17.03 -27.07 -13.11
CA ALA A 93 -17.72 -27.19 -14.38
C ALA A 93 -16.77 -27.66 -15.50
N ARG A 94 -17.33 -28.11 -16.64
CA ARG A 94 -16.51 -28.35 -17.81
C ARG A 94 -15.92 -27.01 -18.28
N PRO A 95 -14.69 -26.97 -18.82
CA PRO A 95 -14.08 -25.72 -19.30
C PRO A 95 -14.96 -24.94 -20.30
N ASP A 96 -15.67 -25.65 -21.18
CA ASP A 96 -16.55 -25.05 -22.19
C ASP A 96 -17.83 -24.44 -21.59
N ASP A 97 -18.19 -24.80 -20.37
CA ASP A 97 -19.37 -24.31 -19.66
C ASP A 97 -19.07 -23.04 -18.83
N LEU A 98 -17.81 -22.60 -18.79
CA LEU A 98 -17.46 -21.35 -18.12
C LEU A 98 -18.02 -20.15 -18.89
N TYR A 99 -18.54 -19.17 -18.15
CA TYR A 99 -19.03 -17.93 -18.75
C TYR A 99 -17.93 -17.18 -19.54
N LEU A 100 -16.74 -17.11 -18.98
CA LEU A 100 -15.53 -16.59 -19.61
C LEU A 100 -14.39 -17.59 -19.46
N PRO A 101 -13.47 -17.68 -20.41
CA PRO A 101 -12.36 -18.61 -20.35
C PRO A 101 -11.33 -18.23 -19.27
N ILE A 102 -10.56 -19.21 -18.86
CA ILE A 102 -9.34 -19.02 -18.08
C ILE A 102 -8.18 -18.67 -19.01
N ASP A 103 -7.23 -17.89 -18.55
CA ASP A 103 -5.96 -17.66 -19.25
C ASP A 103 -5.28 -19.02 -19.51
N ALA A 104 -5.08 -19.34 -20.79
CA ALA A 104 -4.58 -20.64 -21.23
C ALA A 104 -3.07 -20.80 -21.05
N ASP A 105 -2.36 -19.71 -20.71
CA ASP A 105 -0.91 -19.76 -20.50
C ASP A 105 -0.56 -20.66 -19.30
N SER A 106 0.40 -21.56 -19.46
CA SER A 106 0.89 -22.42 -18.38
C SER A 106 1.52 -21.63 -17.23
N GLU A 107 2.10 -20.47 -17.55
CA GLU A 107 2.72 -19.54 -16.60
C GLU A 107 1.77 -18.46 -16.08
N ARG A 108 0.45 -18.67 -16.25
CA ARG A 108 -0.55 -17.75 -15.69
C ARG A 108 -0.38 -17.59 -14.19
N PRO A 109 -0.44 -16.35 -13.66
CA PRO A 109 -0.34 -16.12 -12.23
C PRO A 109 -1.51 -16.77 -11.48
N ASN A 110 -1.23 -17.36 -10.33
CA ASN A 110 -2.26 -17.94 -9.49
C ASN A 110 -1.90 -17.83 -8.00
N VAL A 111 -2.91 -17.90 -7.14
CA VAL A 111 -2.72 -17.77 -5.68
C VAL A 111 -1.79 -18.83 -5.13
N ALA A 112 -2.00 -20.10 -5.49
CA ALA A 112 -1.23 -21.22 -4.94
C ALA A 112 0.27 -21.12 -5.25
N SER A 113 0.64 -20.66 -6.45
CA SER A 113 2.05 -20.51 -6.85
C SER A 113 2.75 -19.32 -6.17
N GLN A 114 1.99 -18.36 -5.63
CA GLN A 114 2.53 -17.16 -4.99
C GLN A 114 2.50 -17.23 -3.46
N THR A 115 1.60 -18.03 -2.89
CA THR A 115 1.47 -18.18 -1.43
C THR A 115 2.76 -18.71 -0.82
N GLY A 116 3.25 -18.01 0.22
CA GLY A 116 4.47 -18.36 0.96
C GLY A 116 5.78 -17.98 0.25
N ARG A 117 5.72 -17.37 -0.93
CA ARG A 117 6.89 -16.84 -1.62
C ARG A 117 7.07 -15.37 -1.31
N SER A 118 8.05 -15.03 -0.48
CA SER A 118 8.30 -13.67 -0.01
C SER A 118 8.53 -12.64 -1.13
N ASP A 119 9.01 -13.08 -2.28
CA ASP A 119 9.25 -12.25 -3.47
C ASP A 119 8.01 -12.08 -4.37
N SER A 120 6.89 -12.75 -4.06
CA SER A 120 5.69 -12.69 -4.89
C SER A 120 4.90 -11.39 -4.69
N LEU A 121 4.09 -11.04 -5.69
CA LEU A 121 3.19 -9.89 -5.61
C LEU A 121 2.14 -10.08 -4.50
N LEU A 122 1.58 -11.29 -4.39
CA LEU A 122 0.58 -11.61 -3.38
C LEU A 122 1.10 -11.39 -1.95
N GLU A 123 2.32 -11.88 -1.66
CA GLU A 123 2.89 -11.70 -0.32
C GLU A 123 3.30 -10.24 -0.07
N THR A 124 3.72 -9.50 -1.09
CA THR A 124 3.93 -8.05 -1.00
C THR A 124 2.62 -7.33 -0.61
N VAL A 125 1.52 -7.64 -1.29
CA VAL A 125 0.21 -7.03 -0.98
C VAL A 125 -0.25 -7.42 0.42
N ARG A 126 -0.06 -8.66 0.86
CA ARG A 126 -0.35 -9.10 2.23
C ARG A 126 0.46 -8.35 3.27
N ALA A 127 1.77 -8.19 3.03
CA ALA A 127 2.65 -7.45 3.93
C ALA A 127 2.23 -5.97 4.04
N LEU A 128 1.91 -5.32 2.93
CA LEU A 128 1.42 -3.94 2.91
C LEU A 128 0.07 -3.78 3.63
N ASN A 129 -0.85 -4.73 3.46
CA ASN A 129 -2.12 -4.73 4.19
C ASN A 129 -1.90 -4.91 5.69
N THR A 130 -1.04 -5.85 6.10
CA THR A 130 -0.69 -6.06 7.50
C THR A 130 -0.08 -4.80 8.10
N LEU A 131 0.85 -4.16 7.37
CA LEU A 131 1.47 -2.91 7.78
C LEU A 131 0.41 -1.80 7.94
N ARG A 132 -0.46 -1.62 6.96
CA ARG A 132 -1.54 -0.63 7.02
C ARG A 132 -2.46 -0.83 8.23
N LEU A 133 -2.80 -2.07 8.54
CA LEU A 133 -3.66 -2.40 9.69
C LEU A 133 -2.96 -2.20 11.04
N ALA A 134 -1.64 -2.43 11.09
CA ALA A 134 -0.86 -2.30 12.32
C ALA A 134 -0.55 -0.84 12.70
N HIS A 135 -0.52 0.08 11.72
CA HIS A 135 -0.05 1.45 11.91
C HIS A 135 -1.19 2.47 11.76
N PRO A 136 -1.59 3.15 12.84
CA PRO A 136 -2.60 4.22 12.79
C PRO A 136 -2.29 5.32 11.77
N ALA A 137 -1.01 5.68 11.60
CA ALA A 137 -0.58 6.66 10.60
C ALA A 137 -0.96 6.28 9.16
N LEU A 138 -1.07 5.00 8.85
CA LEU A 138 -1.43 4.51 7.51
C LEU A 138 -2.93 4.30 7.30
N GLN A 139 -3.76 4.53 8.33
CA GLN A 139 -5.22 4.39 8.22
C GLN A 139 -5.84 5.43 7.28
N ALA A 140 -7.14 5.25 6.98
CA ALA A 140 -7.87 6.07 6.01
C ALA A 140 -7.89 7.56 6.35
N ASP A 141 -7.98 7.87 7.63
CA ASP A 141 -8.05 9.21 8.22
C ASP A 141 -6.68 9.78 8.61
N GLY A 142 -5.61 9.01 8.47
CA GLY A 142 -4.26 9.48 8.75
C GLY A 142 -3.84 10.65 7.87
N GLY A 143 -3.10 11.59 8.47
CA GLY A 143 -2.55 12.75 7.77
C GLY A 143 -1.56 12.36 6.67
N ILE A 144 -1.34 13.26 5.73
CA ILE A 144 -0.32 13.15 4.69
C ILE A 144 0.38 14.49 4.46
N GLU A 145 1.69 14.45 4.39
CA GLU A 145 2.55 15.58 4.03
C GLU A 145 3.53 15.14 2.94
N PHE A 146 3.57 15.85 1.82
CA PHE A 146 4.54 15.58 0.75
C PHE A 146 5.87 16.25 1.10
N LEU A 147 6.92 15.46 1.27
CA LEU A 147 8.27 15.90 1.62
C LEU A 147 9.11 16.20 0.38
N TYR A 148 8.90 15.44 -0.69
CA TYR A 148 9.46 15.65 -2.01
C TYR A 148 8.52 15.10 -3.07
N ALA A 149 7.99 15.96 -3.92
CA ALA A 149 7.02 15.62 -4.97
C ALA A 149 7.12 16.65 -6.12
N GLU A 150 8.26 16.65 -6.79
CA GLU A 150 8.51 17.53 -7.94
C GLU A 150 7.91 16.93 -9.22
N ASP A 151 7.38 17.78 -10.08
CA ASP A 151 6.81 17.36 -11.37
C ASP A 151 7.87 16.69 -12.24
N HIS A 152 7.55 15.48 -12.72
CA HIS A 152 8.42 14.67 -13.58
C HIS A 152 9.77 14.27 -12.94
N ALA A 153 9.90 14.32 -11.61
CA ALA A 153 11.10 13.93 -10.89
C ALA A 153 10.80 12.82 -9.86
N TYR A 154 11.83 12.09 -9.50
CA TYR A 154 11.81 11.05 -8.47
C TYR A 154 12.93 11.28 -7.45
N PRO A 155 12.81 10.75 -6.24
CA PRO A 155 11.76 9.88 -5.73
C PRO A 155 10.48 10.67 -5.40
N LEU A 156 9.36 9.99 -5.22
CA LEU A 156 8.21 10.52 -4.49
C LEU A 156 8.39 10.20 -3.00
N VAL A 157 8.40 11.22 -2.14
CA VAL A 157 8.55 11.04 -0.69
C VAL A 157 7.43 11.78 0.04
N TYR A 158 6.75 11.09 0.93
CA TYR A 158 5.72 11.66 1.78
C TYR A 158 5.73 11.05 3.17
N ALA A 159 5.25 11.81 4.14
CA ALA A 159 5.01 11.36 5.49
C ALA A 159 3.53 11.08 5.69
N ARG A 160 3.25 10.08 6.52
CA ARG A 160 1.93 9.77 7.06
C ARG A 160 1.97 9.98 8.57
N SER A 161 0.87 10.45 9.16
CA SER A 161 0.77 10.67 10.60
C SER A 161 -0.56 10.15 11.14
N SER A 162 -0.56 9.70 12.39
CA SER A 162 -1.79 9.28 13.09
C SER A 162 -2.62 10.48 13.58
N GLU A 163 -2.01 11.66 13.65
CA GLU A 163 -2.73 12.91 13.89
C GLU A 163 -3.22 13.41 12.53
N ALA A 164 -4.53 13.52 12.35
CA ALA A 164 -5.09 14.31 11.27
C ALA A 164 -4.53 15.73 11.45
N GLY A 165 -3.75 16.24 10.48
CA GLY A 165 -3.18 17.57 10.56
C GLY A 165 -4.25 18.55 11.07
N GLU A 166 -3.85 19.44 11.98
CA GLU A 166 -4.67 20.55 12.47
C GLU A 166 -4.97 21.55 11.33
N ALA A 167 -5.56 21.08 10.25
CA ALA A 167 -6.20 21.94 9.29
C ALA A 167 -7.58 22.28 9.87
N GLU A 168 -7.59 23.38 10.65
CA GLU A 168 -8.79 24.16 11.01
C GLU A 168 -10.07 23.33 11.23
N ARG A 169 -10.16 22.66 12.38
CA ARG A 169 -11.48 22.38 12.97
C ARG A 169 -11.94 23.65 13.66
N ASP A 170 -12.36 24.63 12.87
CA ASP A 170 -13.12 25.74 13.41
C ASP A 170 -14.47 25.18 13.88
N ALA A 171 -14.69 25.30 15.19
CA ALA A 171 -15.83 24.75 15.88
C ALA A 171 -17.09 25.52 15.46
N THR A 172 -17.94 24.90 14.68
CA THR A 172 -19.34 25.21 14.70
C THR A 172 -20.09 24.06 15.38
N ASP A 173 -20.22 24.16 16.69
CA ASP A 173 -21.22 23.44 17.48
C ASP A 173 -22.62 23.65 16.87
N GLY A 174 -23.07 22.61 16.21
CA GLY A 174 -24.45 22.49 15.77
C GLY A 174 -25.02 21.18 16.29
N GLU A 175 -25.73 21.25 17.43
CA GLU A 175 -26.53 20.15 17.96
C GLU A 175 -27.39 19.52 16.86
N ARG A 176 -27.11 18.27 16.52
CA ARG A 176 -28.07 17.42 15.80
C ARG A 176 -28.43 16.22 16.65
N SER A 177 -29.56 16.36 17.33
CA SER A 177 -30.39 15.26 17.79
C SER A 177 -30.78 14.37 16.59
N GLY A 178 -30.30 13.15 16.57
CA GLY A 178 -30.69 12.13 15.60
C GLY A 178 -30.58 10.78 16.26
N THR A 179 -31.70 10.16 16.51
CA THR A 179 -31.92 8.84 17.09
C THR A 179 -31.12 7.76 16.35
N ALA A 180 -30.15 7.19 17.06
CA ALA A 180 -29.40 6.03 16.60
C ALA A 180 -30.30 4.78 16.65
N HIS A 181 -30.40 4.08 15.54
CA HIS A 181 -30.94 2.73 15.48
C HIS A 181 -29.80 1.78 15.87
N GLU A 182 -29.83 1.28 17.09
CA GLU A 182 -28.92 0.25 17.58
C GLU A 182 -29.26 -1.09 16.92
N THR A 183 -28.40 -1.53 16.00
CA THR A 183 -28.36 -2.93 15.60
C THR A 183 -27.18 -3.57 16.32
N SER A 184 -27.44 -4.26 17.41
CA SER A 184 -26.47 -4.99 18.21
C SER A 184 -25.88 -6.14 17.42
N CYS A 185 -24.59 -6.06 17.08
CA CYS A 185 -23.78 -7.21 16.72
C CYS A 185 -23.16 -7.74 18.01
N GLU A 186 -23.76 -8.76 18.61
CA GLU A 186 -23.26 -9.47 19.78
C GLU A 186 -22.16 -10.45 19.34
N THR A 187 -20.93 -10.00 19.27
CA THR A 187 -19.69 -10.67 19.65
C THR A 187 -18.49 -9.76 19.35
N PRO A 188 -17.82 -9.23 20.37
CA PRO A 188 -16.56 -8.50 20.14
C PRO A 188 -15.47 -9.51 19.76
N CYS A 189 -14.88 -9.35 18.58
CA CYS A 189 -13.62 -10.01 18.24
C CYS A 189 -12.54 -9.48 19.20
N GLU A 190 -12.08 -10.32 20.12
CA GLU A 190 -11.06 -9.95 21.13
C GLU A 190 -9.73 -9.46 20.56
N THR A 191 -9.50 -9.67 19.26
CA THR A 191 -8.29 -9.21 18.55
C THR A 191 -8.35 -7.72 18.17
N CYS A 192 -9.54 -7.11 18.09
CA CYS A 192 -9.70 -5.69 17.76
C CYS A 192 -9.63 -4.75 18.98
N SER A 193 -9.71 -5.28 20.21
CA SER A 193 -9.88 -4.46 21.43
C SER A 193 -8.58 -4.04 22.12
N LYS A 194 -7.41 -4.34 21.58
CA LYS A 194 -6.12 -4.03 22.24
C LYS A 194 -5.16 -3.19 21.40
N ILE A 195 -5.66 -2.28 20.57
CA ILE A 195 -4.81 -1.21 20.08
C ILE A 195 -4.93 -0.07 21.08
N ASN A 196 -4.04 -0.04 22.05
CA ASN A 196 -3.85 1.10 22.94
C ASN A 196 -3.50 2.32 22.07
N ARG A 197 -4.44 3.22 21.90
CA ARG A 197 -4.21 4.58 21.38
C ARG A 197 -3.56 5.40 22.48
N GLU A 198 -2.29 5.17 22.77
CA GLU A 198 -1.49 6.17 23.46
C GLU A 198 -1.12 7.24 22.43
N ALA A 199 -1.51 8.46 22.70
CA ALA A 199 -1.34 9.65 21.89
C ALA A 199 0.12 10.14 21.86
N SER A 200 0.99 9.40 21.22
CA SER A 200 2.23 9.93 20.64
C SER A 200 2.05 9.81 19.14
N GLY A 201 1.95 10.95 18.43
CA GLY A 201 1.65 10.97 17.01
C GLY A 201 2.65 10.13 16.21
N GLU A 202 2.23 8.92 15.82
CA GLU A 202 3.04 8.07 14.97
C GLU A 202 3.27 8.76 13.63
N ARG A 203 4.51 8.71 13.15
CA ARG A 203 4.89 9.21 11.82
C ARG A 203 5.62 8.13 11.05
N ILE A 204 5.30 8.01 9.76
CA ILE A 204 5.89 7.06 8.84
C ILE A 204 6.26 7.78 7.56
N VAL A 205 7.51 7.66 7.14
CA VAL A 205 7.98 8.17 5.83
C VAL A 205 7.91 7.05 4.80
N VAL A 206 7.35 7.36 3.65
CA VAL A 206 7.27 6.48 2.49
C VAL A 206 8.05 7.11 1.35
N ALA A 207 9.03 6.41 0.81
CA ALA A 207 9.83 6.82 -0.31
C ALA A 207 9.68 5.82 -1.46
N ILE A 208 9.32 6.28 -2.65
CA ILE A 208 9.06 5.44 -3.83
C ILE A 208 9.83 5.98 -5.03
N ASN A 209 10.63 5.13 -5.66
CA ASN A 209 11.32 5.44 -6.90
C ASN A 209 10.98 4.41 -8.00
N PRO A 210 10.01 4.68 -8.87
CA PRO A 210 9.66 3.78 -9.96
C PRO A 210 10.59 3.88 -11.17
N SER A 211 11.54 4.82 -11.18
CA SER A 211 12.46 5.01 -12.30
C SER A 211 13.51 3.91 -12.40
N ASN A 212 14.23 3.87 -13.52
CA ASN A 212 15.33 2.93 -13.78
C ASN A 212 16.69 3.41 -13.24
N THR A 213 16.72 4.55 -12.57
CA THR A 213 17.94 5.17 -12.03
C THR A 213 17.76 5.47 -10.56
N ASP A 214 18.84 5.40 -9.80
CA ASP A 214 18.85 5.85 -8.42
C ASP A 214 18.49 7.33 -8.36
N ALA A 215 17.76 7.72 -7.33
CA ALA A 215 17.33 9.10 -7.12
C ALA A 215 17.61 9.53 -5.69
N SER A 216 17.80 10.84 -5.50
CA SER A 216 18.08 11.41 -4.19
C SER A 216 17.31 12.70 -4.01
N CYS A 217 16.89 12.97 -2.78
CA CYS A 217 16.24 14.22 -2.43
C CYS A 217 16.68 14.72 -1.06
N THR A 218 16.58 16.03 -0.87
CA THR A 218 16.77 16.67 0.45
C THR A 218 15.43 16.69 1.17
N LEU A 219 15.41 16.22 2.41
CA LEU A 219 14.22 16.26 3.26
C LEU A 219 14.15 17.58 4.05
N PRO A 220 12.96 18.02 4.48
CA PRO A 220 12.78 19.10 5.44
C PRO A 220 13.57 18.83 6.74
N SER A 221 14.10 19.92 7.35
CA SER A 221 15.02 19.84 8.51
C SER A 221 14.46 19.04 9.69
N ASP A 222 13.14 19.06 9.89
CA ASP A 222 12.47 18.36 10.98
C ASP A 222 12.50 16.85 10.75
N TYR A 223 12.30 16.41 9.52
CA TYR A 223 12.40 14.98 9.15
C TYR A 223 13.85 14.50 9.13
N VAL A 224 14.79 15.35 8.76
CA VAL A 224 16.23 15.07 8.93
C VAL A 224 16.55 14.77 10.39
N LYS A 225 16.08 15.59 11.33
CA LYS A 225 16.28 15.37 12.78
C LYS A 225 15.62 14.08 13.26
N LEU A 226 14.39 13.82 12.85
CA LEU A 226 13.64 12.62 13.23
C LEU A 226 14.34 11.34 12.73
N LEU A 227 14.78 11.34 11.48
CA LEU A 227 15.48 10.19 10.89
C LEU A 227 16.92 10.03 11.45
N SER A 228 17.60 11.11 11.83
CA SER A 228 18.92 11.10 12.44
C SER A 228 18.89 10.80 13.95
N GLY A 229 17.85 11.24 14.67
CA GLY A 229 17.73 11.11 16.13
C GLY A 229 17.63 9.66 16.62
N GLY A 230 17.13 8.74 15.78
CA GLY A 230 17.20 7.31 16.04
C GLY A 230 18.62 6.73 15.99
N LEU A 231 19.56 7.41 15.33
CA LEU A 231 20.98 7.03 15.29
C LEU A 231 21.78 7.57 16.50
N ALA A 232 21.31 8.67 17.12
CA ALA A 232 22.07 9.37 18.17
C ALA A 232 21.86 8.79 19.58
N GLN A 233 20.80 8.02 19.84
CA GLN A 233 20.56 7.44 21.18
C GLN A 233 21.46 6.24 21.52
N GLU A 234 22.13 5.62 20.55
CA GLU A 234 23.04 4.49 20.79
C GLU A 234 24.52 4.89 21.01
N ILE A 235 24.90 6.15 20.80
CA ILE A 235 26.31 6.61 20.97
C ILE A 235 26.64 7.05 22.42
N SER A 236 25.65 7.15 23.32
CA SER A 236 25.85 7.68 24.69
C SER A 236 26.00 6.63 25.79
N GLN A 237 26.22 5.35 25.47
CA GLN A 237 26.62 4.35 26.44
C GLN A 237 28.13 4.07 26.36
N GLU A 238 28.84 4.29 27.46
CA GLU A 238 30.29 4.05 27.57
C GLU A 238 30.68 2.60 27.22
N PRO A 239 31.87 2.40 26.59
CA PRO A 239 32.26 1.11 26.04
C PRO A 239 32.88 0.21 27.13
N THR A 240 32.10 -0.69 27.69
CA THR A 240 32.66 -1.85 28.42
C THR A 240 32.04 -3.14 27.86
N ALA A 241 32.49 -3.56 26.69
CA ALA A 241 32.55 -4.94 26.16
C ALA A 241 32.79 -4.91 24.64
N LYS A 242 33.53 -5.91 24.17
CA LYS A 242 33.96 -6.03 22.77
C LYS A 242 32.79 -5.98 21.77
N PRO A 243 32.91 -5.24 20.65
CA PRO A 243 31.85 -5.13 19.65
C PRO A 243 31.84 -6.36 18.75
N THR A 244 30.79 -7.16 18.86
CA THR A 244 30.35 -8.10 17.83
C THR A 244 28.86 -7.85 17.56
N GLN A 245 28.53 -6.64 17.14
CA GLN A 245 27.22 -6.33 16.54
C GLN A 245 27.41 -5.20 15.53
N GLU A 246 26.96 -5.47 14.31
CA GLU A 246 26.77 -4.45 13.28
C GLU A 246 25.89 -3.31 13.83
N PRO A 247 26.07 -2.04 13.35
CA PRO A 247 25.24 -0.93 13.81
C PRO A 247 23.78 -1.28 13.56
N ALA A 248 22.93 -1.09 14.57
CA ALA A 248 21.50 -1.33 14.46
C ALA A 248 20.94 -0.47 13.33
N GLU A 249 20.66 -1.11 12.19
CA GLU A 249 19.89 -0.52 11.12
C GLU A 249 18.55 -0.06 11.71
N LYS A 250 18.19 1.22 11.53
CA LYS A 250 16.84 1.69 11.80
C LYS A 250 15.88 0.71 11.15
N THR A 251 15.04 0.07 11.94
CA THR A 251 14.19 -1.03 11.47
C THR A 251 13.28 -0.53 10.37
N VAL A 252 13.65 -0.81 9.13
CA VAL A 252 12.79 -0.56 7.98
C VAL A 252 11.51 -1.37 8.18
N LEU A 253 10.34 -0.72 8.18
CA LEU A 253 9.06 -1.41 8.36
C LEU A 253 8.78 -2.35 7.19
N LEU A 254 9.06 -1.89 5.97
CA LEU A 254 8.97 -2.68 4.74
C LEU A 254 9.85 -2.07 3.66
N SER A 255 10.53 -2.92 2.88
CA SER A 255 11.23 -2.52 1.67
C SER A 255 10.86 -3.39 0.48
N ILE A 256 10.73 -2.78 -0.67
CA ILE A 256 10.57 -3.42 -1.98
C ILE A 256 11.77 -3.04 -2.82
N GLY A 257 12.51 -4.03 -3.29
CA GLY A 257 13.83 -3.82 -3.85
C GLY A 257 14.87 -3.45 -2.78
N ASN A 258 15.93 -2.76 -3.16
CA ASN A 258 16.94 -2.28 -2.22
C ASN A 258 16.37 -1.16 -1.35
N PRO A 259 16.63 -1.16 -0.03
CA PRO A 259 16.14 -0.13 0.87
C PRO A 259 16.78 1.24 0.59
N ALA A 260 16.03 2.30 0.82
CA ALA A 260 16.54 3.66 0.80
C ALA A 260 17.56 3.86 1.94
N ARG A 261 18.51 4.77 1.71
CA ARG A 261 19.56 5.12 2.67
C ARG A 261 19.54 6.61 2.94
N PHE A 262 19.70 6.98 4.18
CA PHE A 262 19.82 8.37 4.61
C PHE A 262 21.24 8.64 5.10
N ASP A 263 21.92 9.64 4.50
CA ASP A 263 23.31 9.99 4.83
C ASP A 263 23.44 11.13 5.84
N GLY A 264 22.33 11.56 6.42
CA GLY A 264 22.26 12.71 7.34
C GLY A 264 21.89 14.03 6.65
N THR A 265 21.89 14.08 5.31
CA THR A 265 21.53 15.26 4.51
C THR A 265 20.53 14.91 3.41
N GLN A 266 20.74 13.80 2.73
CA GLN A 266 19.92 13.36 1.60
C GLN A 266 19.37 11.95 1.83
N LEU A 267 18.18 11.73 1.31
CA LEU A 267 17.58 10.41 1.18
C LEU A 267 17.88 9.86 -0.23
N HIS A 268 18.61 8.75 -0.28
CA HIS A 268 18.95 8.03 -1.50
C HIS A 268 17.98 6.88 -1.68
N VAL A 269 17.19 6.88 -2.75
CA VAL A 269 16.18 5.86 -3.06
C VAL A 269 16.61 5.13 -4.33
N PRO A 270 17.00 3.85 -4.21
CA PRO A 270 17.45 3.07 -5.36
C PRO A 270 16.39 2.98 -6.47
N ALA A 271 16.85 2.70 -7.68
CA ALA A 271 15.99 2.45 -8.83
C ALA A 271 14.98 1.33 -8.53
N ARG A 272 13.75 1.46 -9.01
CA ARG A 272 12.68 0.47 -8.88
C ARG A 272 12.49 -0.04 -7.45
N SER A 273 12.51 0.87 -6.48
CA SER A 273 12.40 0.54 -5.07
C SER A 273 11.37 1.39 -4.33
N ALA A 274 10.91 0.86 -3.20
CA ALA A 274 10.15 1.61 -2.20
C ALA A 274 10.60 1.23 -0.80
N THR A 275 10.61 2.20 0.11
CA THR A 275 10.97 1.99 1.51
C THR A 275 10.00 2.71 2.42
N ILE A 276 9.58 2.04 3.48
CA ILE A 276 8.69 2.56 4.53
C ILE A 276 9.47 2.58 5.84
N LEU A 277 9.62 3.77 6.40
CA LEU A 277 10.47 4.05 7.56
C LEU A 277 9.62 4.63 8.70
N PRO A 278 9.79 4.17 9.96
CA PRO A 278 9.24 4.88 11.11
C PRO A 278 10.01 6.18 11.35
N CYS A 279 9.34 7.20 11.84
CA CYS A 279 9.94 8.48 12.22
C CYS A 279 9.78 8.76 13.71
#